data_0dab35a8f9be2a572671612c57770259
#
_entry.id   0dab35a8f9be2a572671612c57770259
#
_cell.length_a   1.000
_cell.length_b   1.000
_cell.length_c   1.000
_cell.angle_alpha   90.00
_cell.angle_beta   90.00
_cell.angle_gamma   90.00
#
_symmetry.space_group_name_H-M   'P 1'
#
loop_
_entity.id
_entity.type
_entity.pdbx_description
1 polymer ?
#
loop_
_entity_poly.entity_id
_entity_poly.type
_entity_poly.pdbx_seq_one_letter_code
_entity_poly.pdbx_strand_id
1 'polypeptide(L)'
;MSQINALMSRRAVLSLAAASAASVLLPGCSGSGDEPALSGETQNRLQQALDRNRALFNFPGAQAGVWTPSGSWVGVSGVSSPGGNRPPARDDHTRIGSITKTFTVILLLQLVDQKLVSLEDPIGKYIPGLPNGDTATLRMLASMTSGIPSYTFDAVFLDAYFSNPRAVFTPQQLVNFVKGKDPEFPAGTRVSYSNTNTVALGMLIELRTGKPFAQVLKENILVPLGLTQTLSPGPSNALPTPNLRGVTLQAYPADTIKDATDWNPSWGFSAGDMISTLDDLRRWAVALGTGEGLVSPEMQKQRMASMTSTVPPNSPARAYALGFGVSDGWIGHTGELPGFNTSIQFDPRTRTTVVVMVNSDIAGVNAADMGVDPAPTISGELIAAVVG
;
A
#
# COMPACT_ATOMS: atom_id res chain seq x y z
N MET A 1 10.96 20.85 69.03
CA MET A 1 12.29 21.13 69.56
C MET A 1 13.22 21.01 68.38
N SER A 2 13.54 22.13 67.84
CA SER A 2 14.77 22.87 67.92
C SER A 2 15.76 22.40 66.85
N GLN A 3 15.89 23.15 65.84
CA GLN A 3 16.80 24.29 65.48
C GLN A 3 17.96 23.76 64.62
N ILE A 4 18.16 24.26 63.45
CA ILE A 4 18.63 25.55 62.89
C ILE A 4 20.09 25.44 62.42
N ASN A 5 20.29 25.87 61.15
CA ASN A 5 21.43 26.58 60.55
C ASN A 5 22.77 25.83 60.40
N ALA A 6 23.60 26.10 59.44
CA ALA A 6 23.85 27.26 58.56
C ALA A 6 24.82 26.85 57.42
N LEU A 7 24.63 27.42 56.26
CA LEU A 7 25.54 28.23 55.42
C LEU A 7 27.06 27.92 55.43
N MET A 8 27.63 27.67 54.27
CA MET A 8 28.62 28.45 53.51
C MET A 8 29.34 27.60 52.46
N SER A 9 29.07 27.86 51.20
CA SER A 9 29.98 28.50 50.24
C SER A 9 31.41 27.95 50.12
N ARG A 10 31.71 27.37 48.96
CA ARG A 10 32.95 27.66 48.20
C ARG A 10 32.80 27.27 46.73
N ARG A 11 33.11 28.24 45.88
CA ARG A 11 33.25 28.17 44.45
C ARG A 11 34.33 27.16 44.07
N ALA A 12 34.05 26.31 43.11
CA ALA A 12 35.06 25.63 42.31
C ALA A 12 34.67 25.71 40.83
N VAL A 13 35.61 26.16 40.06
CA VAL A 13 35.65 26.61 38.71
C VAL A 13 35.21 25.50 37.76
N LEU A 14 34.23 25.81 36.90
CA LEU A 14 33.85 25.00 35.73
C LEU A 14 34.93 25.14 34.65
N SER A 15 35.56 24.02 34.28
CA SER A 15 36.20 23.87 32.98
C SER A 15 35.13 23.36 31.98
N LEU A 16 34.71 24.24 31.08
CA LEU A 16 33.92 23.87 29.91
C LEU A 16 34.80 23.03 28.96
N ALA A 17 34.54 21.74 28.85
CA ALA A 17 34.92 20.97 27.71
C ALA A 17 33.81 21.13 26.65
N ALA A 18 34.06 21.92 25.64
CA ALA A 18 33.23 22.05 24.46
C ALA A 18 33.36 20.74 23.66
N ALA A 19 32.38 19.86 23.79
CA ALA A 19 32.19 18.76 22.88
C ALA A 19 31.60 19.34 21.57
N SER A 20 32.44 19.47 20.55
CA SER A 20 32.02 19.80 19.20
C SER A 20 31.17 18.64 18.67
N ALA A 21 29.87 18.78 18.72
CA ALA A 21 28.96 17.94 17.95
C ALA A 21 29.18 18.29 16.48
N ALA A 22 29.92 17.45 15.77
CA ALA A 22 29.95 17.47 14.33
C ALA A 22 28.55 17.08 13.83
N SER A 23 27.74 18.08 13.52
CA SER A 23 26.52 17.91 12.74
C SER A 23 26.92 17.43 11.37
N VAL A 24 26.82 16.13 11.13
CA VAL A 24 26.83 15.58 9.78
C VAL A 24 25.54 16.12 9.14
N LEU A 25 25.67 17.21 8.42
CA LEU A 25 24.67 17.65 7.45
C LEU A 25 24.61 16.59 6.37
N LEU A 26 23.68 15.64 6.51
CA LEU A 26 23.20 14.89 5.37
C LEU A 26 22.70 15.93 4.36
N PRO A 27 23.09 15.87 3.10
CA PRO A 27 22.52 16.74 2.09
C PRO A 27 21.04 16.41 2.01
N GLY A 28 20.22 17.27 2.62
CA GLY A 28 18.80 17.27 2.43
C GLY A 28 18.56 17.46 0.94
N CYS A 29 18.06 16.43 0.27
CA CYS A 29 17.46 16.57 -1.06
C CYS A 29 16.17 17.38 -0.94
N SER A 30 16.31 18.68 -0.63
CA SER A 30 15.31 19.70 -0.90
C SER A 30 15.65 20.30 -2.27
N GLY A 31 15.39 19.54 -3.32
CA GLY A 31 15.51 19.99 -4.69
C GLY A 31 14.27 19.52 -5.42
N SER A 32 13.33 20.44 -5.69
CA SER A 32 12.54 20.40 -6.90
C SER A 32 13.49 20.65 -8.10
N GLY A 33 14.53 19.84 -8.21
CA GLY A 33 15.33 19.74 -9.41
C GLY A 33 14.50 18.98 -10.41
N ASP A 34 14.18 19.60 -11.53
CA ASP A 34 13.56 18.94 -12.67
C ASP A 34 14.44 17.73 -13.03
N GLU A 35 13.94 16.53 -12.71
CA GLU A 35 14.57 15.30 -13.19
C GLU A 35 14.60 15.38 -14.72
N PRO A 36 15.70 14.96 -15.37
CA PRO A 36 15.77 15.00 -16.83
C PRO A 36 14.58 14.22 -17.41
N ALA A 37 14.00 14.75 -18.46
CA ALA A 37 12.94 14.04 -19.16
C ALA A 37 13.53 12.85 -19.94
N LEU A 38 12.78 11.77 -20.05
CA LEU A 38 13.10 10.68 -20.98
C LEU A 38 13.11 11.20 -22.42
N SER A 39 13.75 10.47 -23.36
CA SER A 39 13.76 10.88 -24.76
C SER A 39 12.34 11.08 -25.31
N GLY A 40 12.17 12.00 -26.24
CA GLY A 40 10.85 12.29 -26.83
C GLY A 40 10.21 11.06 -27.48
N GLU A 41 11.02 10.16 -28.07
CA GLU A 41 10.55 8.88 -28.60
C GLU A 41 9.98 7.97 -27.50
N THR A 42 10.69 7.84 -26.39
CA THR A 42 10.24 7.06 -25.25
C THR A 42 8.97 7.66 -24.64
N GLN A 43 8.92 8.98 -24.44
CA GLN A 43 7.72 9.66 -23.94
C GLN A 43 6.51 9.40 -24.84
N ASN A 44 6.68 9.47 -26.16
CA ASN A 44 5.61 9.20 -27.12
C ASN A 44 5.11 7.74 -27.03
N ARG A 45 6.02 6.76 -26.87
CA ARG A 45 5.64 5.34 -26.68
C ARG A 45 4.85 5.15 -25.39
N LEU A 46 5.27 5.76 -24.29
CA LEU A 46 4.61 5.70 -22.99
C LEU A 46 3.21 6.31 -23.05
N GLN A 47 3.07 7.52 -23.66
CA GLN A 47 1.78 8.17 -23.80
C GLN A 47 0.83 7.37 -24.70
N GLN A 48 1.31 6.83 -25.80
CA GLN A 48 0.52 5.97 -26.67
C GLN A 48 0.05 4.68 -25.96
N ALA A 49 0.87 4.09 -25.12
CA ALA A 49 0.46 2.94 -24.31
C ALA A 49 -0.68 3.31 -23.36
N LEU A 50 -0.57 4.44 -22.67
CA LEU A 50 -1.60 4.93 -21.76
C LEU A 50 -2.93 5.21 -22.51
N ASP A 51 -2.86 5.88 -23.66
CA ASP A 51 -4.04 6.26 -24.46
C ASP A 51 -4.73 5.04 -25.09
N ARG A 52 -3.95 4.08 -25.60
CA ARG A 52 -4.50 2.79 -26.13
C ARG A 52 -5.26 2.03 -25.06
N ASN A 53 -4.68 1.92 -23.85
CA ASN A 53 -5.34 1.23 -22.75
C ASN A 53 -6.60 1.95 -22.28
N ARG A 54 -6.62 3.31 -22.29
CA ARG A 54 -7.86 4.04 -22.02
C ARG A 54 -8.97 3.69 -23.00
N ALA A 55 -8.64 3.59 -24.28
CA ALA A 55 -9.61 3.19 -25.30
C ALA A 55 -10.06 1.71 -25.15
N LEU A 56 -9.12 0.82 -24.78
CA LEU A 56 -9.39 -0.61 -24.62
C LEU A 56 -10.30 -0.90 -23.42
N PHE A 57 -9.99 -0.34 -22.27
CA PHE A 57 -10.74 -0.55 -21.00
C PHE A 57 -11.89 0.43 -20.81
N ASN A 58 -11.99 1.45 -21.66
CA ASN A 58 -13.03 2.49 -21.62
C ASN A 58 -13.15 3.19 -20.24
N PHE A 59 -12.05 3.36 -19.52
CA PHE A 59 -12.07 4.10 -18.26
C PHE A 59 -12.09 5.63 -18.50
N PRO A 60 -12.67 6.43 -17.56
CA PRO A 60 -12.75 7.87 -17.73
C PRO A 60 -11.40 8.55 -17.81
N GLY A 61 -10.47 8.20 -16.92
CA GLY A 61 -9.15 8.80 -16.89
C GLY A 61 -8.11 8.05 -16.09
N ALA A 62 -6.85 8.36 -16.36
CA ALA A 62 -5.70 7.81 -15.64
C ALA A 62 -4.57 8.82 -15.55
N GLN A 63 -3.71 8.65 -14.56
CA GLN A 63 -2.40 9.25 -14.45
C GLN A 63 -1.35 8.13 -14.27
N ALA A 64 -0.19 8.32 -14.89
CA ALA A 64 0.89 7.36 -14.81
C ALA A 64 2.25 8.06 -14.79
N GLY A 65 3.24 7.43 -14.19
CA GLY A 65 4.60 7.93 -14.17
C GLY A 65 5.63 6.82 -14.26
N VAL A 66 6.73 7.13 -14.95
CA VAL A 66 7.92 6.26 -15.08
C VAL A 66 9.13 7.09 -14.68
N TRP A 67 9.93 6.57 -13.77
CA TRP A 67 11.17 7.18 -13.29
C TRP A 67 12.30 6.16 -13.40
N THR A 68 13.34 6.57 -14.11
CA THR A 68 14.56 5.79 -14.32
C THR A 68 15.79 6.61 -13.92
N PRO A 69 16.98 6.03 -13.77
CA PRO A 69 18.20 6.82 -13.55
C PRO A 69 18.52 7.82 -14.67
N SER A 70 18.01 7.60 -15.88
CA SER A 70 18.28 8.46 -17.04
C SER A 70 17.22 9.56 -17.25
N GLY A 71 16.12 9.53 -16.52
CA GLY A 71 15.06 10.54 -16.62
C GLY A 71 13.69 10.01 -16.24
N SER A 72 12.69 10.89 -16.38
CA SER A 72 11.32 10.59 -16.00
C SER A 72 10.30 11.00 -17.06
N TRP A 73 9.12 10.41 -16.96
CA TRP A 73 7.93 10.79 -17.69
C TRP A 73 6.71 10.70 -16.76
N VAL A 74 5.83 11.68 -16.87
CA VAL A 74 4.50 11.64 -16.26
C VAL A 74 3.49 11.97 -17.36
N GLY A 75 2.50 11.10 -17.52
CA GLY A 75 1.44 11.26 -18.50
C GLY A 75 0.06 11.10 -17.88
N VAL A 76 -0.91 11.68 -18.55
CA VAL A 76 -2.34 11.59 -18.21
C VAL A 76 -3.15 11.24 -19.43
N SER A 77 -4.30 10.58 -19.25
CA SER A 77 -5.24 10.28 -20.34
C SER A 77 -6.67 10.45 -19.85
N GLY A 78 -7.54 11.00 -20.68
CA GLY A 78 -8.96 11.17 -20.37
C GLY A 78 -9.26 12.30 -19.39
N VAL A 79 -10.25 12.09 -18.52
CA VAL A 79 -10.82 13.09 -17.62
C VAL A 79 -10.82 12.66 -16.16
N SER A 80 -10.66 13.59 -15.24
CA SER A 80 -10.65 13.34 -13.80
C SER A 80 -12.03 12.94 -13.23
N SER A 81 -13.09 13.28 -13.95
CA SER A 81 -14.47 12.98 -13.54
C SER A 81 -15.29 12.61 -14.76
N PRO A 82 -16.10 11.55 -14.73
CA PRO A 82 -17.03 11.21 -15.79
C PRO A 82 -17.93 12.39 -16.15
N GLY A 83 -18.04 12.70 -17.46
CA GLY A 83 -18.82 13.84 -17.93
C GLY A 83 -18.17 15.21 -17.70
N GLY A 84 -17.01 15.28 -17.05
CA GLY A 84 -16.21 16.48 -16.91
C GLY A 84 -15.29 16.74 -18.11
N ASN A 85 -14.52 17.82 -18.02
CA ASN A 85 -13.56 18.21 -19.05
C ASN A 85 -12.13 18.46 -18.48
N ARG A 86 -11.94 18.37 -17.16
CA ARG A 86 -10.62 18.53 -16.55
C ARG A 86 -9.82 17.23 -16.74
N PRO A 87 -8.62 17.28 -17.33
CA PRO A 87 -7.74 16.12 -17.36
C PRO A 87 -7.32 15.72 -15.93
N PRO A 88 -6.91 14.47 -15.72
CA PRO A 88 -6.19 14.09 -14.50
C PRO A 88 -4.98 14.98 -14.28
N ALA A 89 -4.59 15.19 -13.02
CA ALA A 89 -3.42 15.95 -12.65
C ALA A 89 -2.55 15.16 -11.66
N ARG A 90 -1.25 15.44 -11.65
CA ARG A 90 -0.25 14.74 -10.87
C ARG A 90 -0.54 14.71 -9.36
N ASP A 91 -1.23 15.73 -8.85
CA ASP A 91 -1.63 15.91 -7.46
C ASP A 91 -3.06 15.41 -7.17
N ASP A 92 -3.75 14.81 -8.15
CA ASP A 92 -5.04 14.21 -7.88
C ASP A 92 -4.91 13.00 -6.93
N HIS A 93 -5.71 13.04 -5.86
CA HIS A 93 -5.83 11.94 -4.93
C HIS A 93 -6.68 10.80 -5.51
N THR A 94 -6.29 9.57 -5.22
CA THR A 94 -7.10 8.37 -5.46
C THR A 94 -7.06 7.43 -4.27
N ARG A 95 -8.02 6.52 -4.21
CA ARG A 95 -7.94 5.37 -3.32
C ARG A 95 -6.95 4.37 -3.92
N ILE A 96 -6.02 3.84 -3.08
CA ILE A 96 -4.93 2.99 -3.56
C ILE A 96 -5.15 1.50 -3.27
N GLY A 97 -6.31 1.15 -2.70
CA GLY A 97 -6.70 -0.23 -2.48
C GLY A 97 -5.61 -1.05 -1.80
N SER A 98 -5.39 -2.24 -2.29
CA SER A 98 -4.49 -3.22 -1.68
C SER A 98 -3.01 -2.81 -1.62
N ILE A 99 -2.58 -1.72 -2.24
CA ILE A 99 -1.26 -1.14 -1.98
C ILE A 99 -1.10 -0.83 -0.49
N THR A 100 -2.20 -0.53 0.23
CA THR A 100 -2.26 -0.39 1.69
C THR A 100 -1.56 -1.54 2.43
N LYS A 101 -1.66 -2.77 1.95
CA LYS A 101 -1.06 -3.95 2.59
C LYS A 101 0.44 -3.84 2.72
N THR A 102 1.09 -3.19 1.77
CA THR A 102 2.54 -2.99 1.80
C THR A 102 2.95 -2.12 2.98
N PHE A 103 2.17 -1.08 3.30
CA PHE A 103 2.36 -0.23 4.48
C PHE A 103 2.11 -1.01 5.78
N THR A 104 1.02 -1.77 5.82
CA THR A 104 0.66 -2.58 7.01
C THR A 104 1.74 -3.58 7.38
N VAL A 105 2.29 -4.28 6.38
CA VAL A 105 3.36 -5.24 6.66
C VAL A 105 4.65 -4.54 7.09
N ILE A 106 5.00 -3.39 6.53
CA ILE A 106 6.15 -2.60 7.04
C ILE A 106 5.95 -2.22 8.51
N LEU A 107 4.76 -1.77 8.92
CA LEU A 107 4.49 -1.49 10.34
C LEU A 107 4.63 -2.74 11.22
N LEU A 108 4.17 -3.90 10.76
CA LEU A 108 4.43 -5.16 11.45
C LEU A 108 5.94 -5.42 11.62
N LEU A 109 6.72 -5.26 10.54
CA LEU A 109 8.16 -5.51 10.56
C LEU A 109 8.91 -4.53 11.49
N GLN A 110 8.45 -3.30 11.61
CA GLN A 110 8.95 -2.34 12.60
C GLN A 110 8.69 -2.82 14.04
N LEU A 111 7.52 -3.41 14.31
CA LEU A 111 7.26 -4.01 15.64
C LEU A 111 8.17 -5.22 15.90
N VAL A 112 8.51 -5.98 14.86
CA VAL A 112 9.48 -7.10 14.97
C VAL A 112 10.88 -6.56 15.26
N ASP A 113 11.35 -5.56 14.55
CA ASP A 113 12.65 -4.90 14.80
C ASP A 113 12.73 -4.35 16.23
N GLN A 114 11.63 -3.84 16.77
CA GLN A 114 11.50 -3.37 18.15
C GLN A 114 11.32 -4.51 19.17
N LYS A 115 11.26 -5.78 18.73
CA LYS A 115 11.05 -6.98 19.58
C LYS A 115 9.72 -6.96 20.34
N LEU A 116 8.73 -6.26 19.86
CA LEU A 116 7.38 -6.21 20.43
C LEU A 116 6.54 -7.42 20.02
N VAL A 117 6.86 -8.04 18.88
CA VAL A 117 6.29 -9.28 18.37
C VAL A 117 7.36 -10.09 17.65
N SER A 118 7.09 -11.38 17.40
CA SER A 118 7.90 -12.23 16.52
C SER A 118 7.13 -12.58 15.25
N LEU A 119 7.80 -12.65 14.11
CA LEU A 119 7.16 -13.17 12.88
C LEU A 119 6.66 -14.60 13.05
N GLU A 120 7.19 -15.34 14.00
CA GLU A 120 6.79 -16.72 14.29
C GLU A 120 5.68 -16.82 15.36
N ASP A 121 5.22 -15.69 15.93
CA ASP A 121 4.06 -15.71 16.82
C ASP A 121 2.80 -16.13 16.05
N PRO A 122 1.96 -17.03 16.57
CA PRO A 122 0.67 -17.34 15.99
C PRO A 122 -0.30 -16.18 16.18
N ILE A 123 -1.11 -15.90 15.15
CA ILE A 123 -2.06 -14.76 15.21
C ILE A 123 -3.12 -14.94 16.30
N GLY A 124 -3.50 -16.16 16.63
CA GLY A 124 -4.47 -16.47 17.69
C GLY A 124 -4.05 -15.99 19.08
N LYS A 125 -2.74 -15.80 19.33
CA LYS A 125 -2.21 -15.15 20.54
C LYS A 125 -2.73 -13.71 20.71
N TYR A 126 -3.06 -13.03 19.61
CA TYR A 126 -3.47 -11.62 19.57
C TYR A 126 -4.94 -11.44 19.19
N ILE A 127 -5.40 -12.18 18.20
CA ILE A 127 -6.76 -12.12 17.65
C ILE A 127 -7.37 -13.53 17.71
N PRO A 128 -7.97 -13.92 18.83
CA PRO A 128 -8.48 -15.28 19.02
C PRO A 128 -9.71 -15.56 18.12
N GLY A 129 -9.85 -16.85 17.75
CA GLY A 129 -11.00 -17.36 17.02
C GLY A 129 -10.90 -17.25 15.50
N LEU A 130 -9.77 -16.82 14.93
CA LEU A 130 -9.51 -16.92 13.50
C LEU A 130 -9.23 -18.37 13.08
N PRO A 131 -9.65 -18.81 11.87
CA PRO A 131 -9.22 -20.08 11.28
C PRO A 131 -7.70 -20.19 11.27
N ASN A 132 -7.16 -21.37 11.55
CA ASN A 132 -5.70 -21.58 11.73
C ASN A 132 -5.04 -20.64 12.79
N GLY A 133 -5.80 -19.97 13.65
CA GLY A 133 -5.26 -18.94 14.54
C GLY A 133 -4.06 -19.41 15.38
N ASP A 134 -4.06 -20.66 15.82
CA ASP A 134 -3.01 -21.22 16.66
C ASP A 134 -1.76 -21.68 15.88
N THR A 135 -1.85 -21.79 14.55
CA THR A 135 -0.78 -22.29 13.67
C THR A 135 -0.32 -21.28 12.63
N ALA A 136 -1.20 -20.37 12.20
CA ALA A 136 -0.85 -19.32 11.25
C ALA A 136 -0.03 -18.22 11.92
N THR A 137 1.25 -18.14 11.57
CA THR A 137 2.18 -17.15 12.12
C THR A 137 2.00 -15.77 11.47
N LEU A 138 2.50 -14.71 12.11
CA LEU A 138 2.48 -13.36 11.55
C LEU A 138 3.20 -13.31 10.20
N ARG A 139 4.25 -14.11 10.02
CA ARG A 139 4.93 -14.32 8.73
C ARG A 139 3.97 -14.86 7.69
N MET A 140 3.20 -15.86 8.02
CA MET A 140 2.25 -16.49 7.10
C MET A 140 1.11 -15.55 6.72
N LEU A 141 0.64 -14.70 7.63
CA LEU A 141 -0.32 -13.65 7.29
C LEU A 141 0.30 -12.64 6.30
N ALA A 142 1.50 -12.16 6.59
CA ALA A 142 2.20 -11.16 5.76
C ALA A 142 2.59 -11.70 4.36
N SER A 143 2.76 -13.02 4.21
CA SER A 143 3.10 -13.69 2.94
C SER A 143 1.92 -14.44 2.30
N MET A 144 0.70 -14.21 2.78
CA MET A 144 -0.54 -14.82 2.23
C MET A 144 -0.55 -16.35 2.25
N THR A 145 0.11 -16.98 3.25
CA THR A 145 0.16 -18.43 3.40
C THR A 145 -0.59 -18.96 4.62
N SER A 146 -1.41 -18.14 5.25
CA SER A 146 -2.10 -18.46 6.50
C SER A 146 -3.22 -19.49 6.38
N GLY A 147 -3.86 -19.61 5.20
CA GLY A 147 -5.09 -20.38 4.99
C GLY A 147 -6.34 -19.75 5.64
N ILE A 148 -6.25 -18.52 6.16
CA ILE A 148 -7.40 -17.80 6.70
C ILE A 148 -8.24 -17.27 5.54
N PRO A 149 -9.55 -17.62 5.44
CA PRO A 149 -10.43 -17.13 4.37
C PRO A 149 -10.48 -15.61 4.29
N SER A 150 -10.63 -15.07 3.07
CA SER A 150 -10.88 -13.64 2.92
C SER A 150 -12.36 -13.32 3.16
N TYR A 151 -12.64 -12.40 4.10
CA TYR A 151 -14.01 -11.95 4.35
C TYR A 151 -14.66 -11.31 3.11
N THR A 152 -13.86 -10.79 2.18
CA THR A 152 -14.37 -10.17 0.94
C THR A 152 -15.00 -11.16 -0.05
N PHE A 153 -14.89 -12.47 0.20
CA PHE A 153 -15.62 -13.51 -0.54
C PHE A 153 -16.81 -14.07 0.25
N ASP A 154 -17.07 -13.54 1.45
CA ASP A 154 -18.23 -13.93 2.26
C ASP A 154 -19.51 -13.31 1.72
N ALA A 155 -20.53 -14.13 1.46
CA ALA A 155 -21.79 -13.67 0.87
C ALA A 155 -22.53 -12.67 1.75
N VAL A 156 -22.44 -12.81 3.10
CA VAL A 156 -23.09 -11.89 4.04
C VAL A 156 -22.38 -10.54 4.03
N PHE A 157 -21.05 -10.54 3.94
CA PHE A 157 -20.29 -9.30 3.77
C PHE A 157 -20.64 -8.60 2.45
N LEU A 158 -20.64 -9.35 1.33
CA LEU A 158 -20.91 -8.78 0.00
C LEU A 158 -22.33 -8.17 -0.06
N ASP A 159 -23.32 -8.86 0.48
CA ASP A 159 -24.69 -8.34 0.57
C ASP A 159 -24.75 -7.06 1.43
N ALA A 160 -24.16 -7.08 2.62
CA ALA A 160 -24.13 -5.92 3.51
C ALA A 160 -23.45 -4.70 2.88
N TYR A 161 -22.32 -4.94 2.18
CA TYR A 161 -21.57 -3.86 1.55
C TYR A 161 -22.28 -3.27 0.32
N PHE A 162 -22.72 -4.11 -0.63
CA PHE A 162 -23.35 -3.62 -1.85
C PHE A 162 -24.79 -3.12 -1.65
N SER A 163 -25.47 -3.54 -0.58
CA SER A 163 -26.76 -2.96 -0.19
C SER A 163 -26.60 -1.55 0.40
N ASN A 164 -25.46 -1.25 1.03
CA ASN A 164 -25.15 0.09 1.55
C ASN A 164 -23.63 0.39 1.43
N PRO A 165 -23.14 0.80 0.25
CA PRO A 165 -21.71 1.06 0.04
C PRO A 165 -21.12 2.20 0.87
N ARG A 166 -21.95 2.98 1.57
CA ARG A 166 -21.52 4.03 2.50
C ARG A 166 -21.46 3.56 3.96
N ALA A 167 -21.82 2.31 4.24
CA ALA A 167 -21.73 1.74 5.58
C ALA A 167 -20.29 1.74 6.09
N VAL A 168 -20.14 2.04 7.37
CA VAL A 168 -18.85 1.95 8.07
C VAL A 168 -18.70 0.56 8.68
N PHE A 169 -17.58 -0.09 8.42
CA PHE A 169 -17.22 -1.37 9.03
C PHE A 169 -16.06 -1.17 10.00
N THR A 170 -16.17 -1.76 11.19
CA THR A 170 -15.04 -1.83 12.13
C THR A 170 -14.16 -3.04 11.81
N PRO A 171 -12.85 -3.01 12.14
CA PRO A 171 -11.96 -4.15 11.94
C PRO A 171 -12.48 -5.43 12.60
N GLN A 172 -13.10 -5.29 13.78
CA GLN A 172 -13.70 -6.43 14.48
C GLN A 172 -14.86 -7.05 13.71
N GLN A 173 -15.73 -6.24 13.09
CA GLN A 173 -16.80 -6.77 12.24
C GLN A 173 -16.24 -7.54 11.05
N LEU A 174 -15.16 -7.02 10.42
CA LEU A 174 -14.52 -7.68 9.25
C LEU A 174 -13.99 -9.07 9.60
N VAL A 175 -13.24 -9.21 10.69
CA VAL A 175 -12.74 -10.53 11.09
C VAL A 175 -13.85 -11.47 11.58
N ASN A 176 -14.96 -10.93 12.08
CA ASN A 176 -16.11 -11.75 12.52
C ASN A 176 -16.79 -12.49 11.36
N PHE A 177 -16.71 -12.00 10.12
CA PHE A 177 -17.22 -12.73 8.95
C PHE A 177 -16.53 -14.07 8.70
N VAL A 178 -15.33 -14.26 9.23
CA VAL A 178 -14.55 -15.51 9.06
C VAL A 178 -14.34 -16.30 10.34
N LYS A 179 -14.62 -15.75 11.52
CA LYS A 179 -14.51 -16.47 12.78
C LYS A 179 -15.44 -17.69 12.79
N GLY A 180 -14.89 -18.83 13.23
CA GLY A 180 -15.62 -20.10 13.31
C GLY A 180 -15.83 -20.81 11.98
N LYS A 181 -15.26 -20.27 10.86
CA LYS A 181 -15.20 -20.98 9.58
C LYS A 181 -14.01 -21.92 9.54
N ASP A 182 -14.07 -22.91 8.65
CA ASP A 182 -12.92 -23.76 8.37
C ASP A 182 -11.84 -22.95 7.62
N PRO A 183 -10.55 -23.26 7.85
CA PRO A 183 -9.47 -22.70 7.04
C PRO A 183 -9.55 -23.23 5.60
N GLU A 184 -9.09 -22.44 4.63
CA GLU A 184 -9.04 -22.86 3.22
C GLU A 184 -8.05 -24.02 3.00
N PHE A 185 -6.97 -24.05 3.79
CA PHE A 185 -5.91 -25.07 3.75
C PHE A 185 -5.07 -24.97 5.03
N PRO A 186 -4.25 -25.99 5.35
CA PRO A 186 -3.32 -25.93 6.48
C PRO A 186 -2.31 -24.80 6.34
N ALA A 187 -2.07 -24.04 7.41
CA ALA A 187 -1.16 -22.91 7.41
C ALA A 187 0.23 -23.25 6.84
N GLY A 188 0.76 -22.40 6.00
CA GLY A 188 2.08 -22.54 5.39
C GLY A 188 2.15 -23.40 4.12
N THR A 189 1.08 -24.08 3.72
CA THR A 189 1.12 -25.06 2.62
C THR A 189 0.85 -24.47 1.24
N ARG A 190 0.20 -23.31 1.17
CA ARG A 190 -0.22 -22.68 -0.07
C ARG A 190 -0.29 -21.17 0.07
N VAL A 191 -0.12 -20.44 -1.02
CA VAL A 191 -0.43 -19.00 -1.11
C VAL A 191 -1.88 -18.84 -1.57
N SER A 192 -2.67 -18.12 -0.78
CA SER A 192 -4.01 -17.64 -1.14
C SER A 192 -4.21 -16.23 -0.60
N TYR A 193 -4.57 -15.31 -1.48
CA TYR A 193 -4.74 -13.91 -1.12
C TYR A 193 -5.93 -13.72 -0.18
N SER A 194 -5.69 -13.13 0.98
CA SER A 194 -6.74 -12.90 1.99
C SER A 194 -6.63 -11.49 2.59
N ASN A 195 -7.69 -10.71 2.44
CA ASN A 195 -7.79 -9.39 3.08
C ASN A 195 -7.85 -9.52 4.60
N THR A 196 -8.41 -10.62 5.12
CA THR A 196 -8.47 -10.91 6.56
C THR A 196 -7.09 -10.89 7.20
N ASN A 197 -6.07 -11.39 6.49
CA ASN A 197 -4.70 -11.41 7.00
C ASN A 197 -4.23 -10.01 7.43
N THR A 198 -4.34 -9.05 6.53
CA THR A 198 -3.84 -7.71 6.80
C THR A 198 -4.77 -6.90 7.70
N VAL A 199 -6.07 -7.16 7.71
CA VAL A 199 -6.97 -6.62 8.74
C VAL A 199 -6.54 -7.10 10.13
N ALA A 200 -6.27 -8.40 10.30
CA ALA A 200 -5.79 -8.95 11.58
C ALA A 200 -4.42 -8.38 11.97
N LEU A 201 -3.51 -8.16 11.00
CA LEU A 201 -2.22 -7.48 11.26
C LEU A 201 -2.42 -6.02 11.70
N GLY A 202 -3.35 -5.29 11.09
CA GLY A 202 -3.69 -3.92 11.52
C GLY A 202 -4.24 -3.88 12.95
N MET A 203 -5.14 -4.80 13.30
CA MET A 203 -5.66 -4.94 14.67
C MET A 203 -4.53 -5.27 15.67
N LEU A 204 -3.59 -6.13 15.28
CA LEU A 204 -2.40 -6.44 16.10
C LEU A 204 -1.53 -5.20 16.30
N ILE A 205 -1.32 -4.40 15.26
CA ILE A 205 -0.56 -3.13 15.33
C ILE A 205 -1.22 -2.19 16.35
N GLU A 206 -2.53 -1.99 16.28
CA GLU A 206 -3.28 -1.18 17.26
C GLU A 206 -3.14 -1.75 18.68
N LEU A 207 -3.30 -3.07 18.83
CA LEU A 207 -3.17 -3.75 20.13
C LEU A 207 -1.78 -3.55 20.75
N ARG A 208 -0.71 -3.64 19.94
CA ARG A 208 0.68 -3.57 20.44
C ARG A 208 1.15 -2.15 20.69
N THR A 209 0.63 -1.20 19.96
CA THR A 209 1.00 0.23 20.09
C THR A 209 0.07 1.03 21.01
N GLY A 210 -1.15 0.54 21.25
CA GLY A 210 -2.20 1.28 21.95
C GLY A 210 -2.71 2.50 21.19
N LYS A 211 -2.41 2.61 19.87
CA LYS A 211 -2.78 3.75 19.01
C LYS A 211 -3.61 3.28 17.84
N PRO A 212 -4.52 4.12 17.29
CA PRO A 212 -5.19 3.83 16.04
C PRO A 212 -4.20 3.59 14.88
N PHE A 213 -4.53 2.67 13.97
CA PHE A 213 -3.70 2.32 12.81
C PHE A 213 -3.25 3.53 12.01
N ALA A 214 -4.18 4.46 11.70
CA ALA A 214 -3.88 5.68 10.96
C ALA A 214 -2.83 6.57 11.66
N GLN A 215 -2.83 6.59 12.99
CA GLN A 215 -1.84 7.35 13.76
C GLN A 215 -0.47 6.68 13.70
N VAL A 216 -0.40 5.35 13.90
CA VAL A 216 0.85 4.58 13.80
C VAL A 216 1.45 4.72 12.41
N LEU A 217 0.63 4.58 11.37
CA LEU A 217 1.02 4.79 9.98
C LEU A 217 1.62 6.17 9.76
N LYS A 218 0.94 7.22 10.23
CA LYS A 218 1.40 8.60 10.08
C LYS A 218 2.75 8.84 10.75
N GLU A 219 2.89 8.40 12.01
CA GLU A 219 4.10 8.64 12.81
C GLU A 219 5.31 7.84 12.30
N ASN A 220 5.10 6.60 11.88
CA ASN A 220 6.20 5.67 11.61
C ASN A 220 6.57 5.55 10.13
N ILE A 221 5.69 5.98 9.21
CA ILE A 221 5.94 5.88 7.77
C ILE A 221 5.73 7.22 7.07
N LEU A 222 4.52 7.83 7.20
CA LEU A 222 4.17 8.96 6.32
C LEU A 222 5.03 10.18 6.62
N VAL A 223 5.18 10.55 7.88
CA VAL A 223 6.02 11.70 8.29
C VAL A 223 7.50 11.46 7.99
N PRO A 224 8.11 10.32 8.38
CA PRO A 224 9.52 10.06 8.09
C PRO A 224 9.87 10.08 6.60
N LEU A 225 8.98 9.60 5.72
CA LEU A 225 9.21 9.59 4.28
C LEU A 225 8.69 10.83 3.55
N GLY A 226 8.07 11.78 4.26
CA GLY A 226 7.49 12.98 3.68
C GLY A 226 6.31 12.69 2.72
N LEU A 227 5.53 11.64 2.99
CA LEU A 227 4.33 11.28 2.23
C LEU A 227 3.15 12.11 2.72
N THR A 228 3.15 13.40 2.35
CA THR A 228 2.23 14.41 2.91
C THR A 228 0.82 14.34 2.34
N GLN A 229 0.66 13.67 1.19
CA GLN A 229 -0.61 13.51 0.48
C GLN A 229 -1.18 12.08 0.64
N THR A 230 -0.59 11.28 1.53
CA THR A 230 -1.01 9.90 1.80
C THR A 230 -1.66 9.82 3.19
N LEU A 231 -2.77 9.09 3.28
CA LEU A 231 -3.47 8.89 4.55
C LEU A 231 -4.31 7.60 4.56
N SER A 232 -4.61 7.08 5.75
CA SER A 232 -5.70 6.15 6.01
C SER A 232 -6.87 6.97 6.55
N PRO A 233 -8.03 7.03 5.86
CA PRO A 233 -9.13 7.91 6.23
C PRO A 233 -9.96 7.39 7.42
N GLY A 234 -9.71 6.15 7.87
CA GLY A 234 -10.50 5.51 8.91
C GLY A 234 -11.98 5.39 8.51
N PRO A 235 -12.92 5.86 9.35
CA PRO A 235 -14.35 5.77 9.04
C PRO A 235 -14.85 6.82 8.01
N SER A 236 -13.98 7.74 7.56
CA SER A 236 -14.37 8.78 6.61
C SER A 236 -14.42 8.24 5.18
N ASN A 237 -15.46 8.62 4.44
CA ASN A 237 -15.55 8.37 3.00
C ASN A 237 -15.03 9.53 2.15
N ALA A 238 -14.58 10.63 2.75
CA ALA A 238 -14.07 11.78 2.03
C ALA A 238 -12.76 11.45 1.28
N LEU A 239 -12.70 11.88 0.03
CA LEU A 239 -11.49 11.88 -0.79
C LEU A 239 -10.98 13.33 -0.87
N PRO A 240 -9.74 13.63 -0.46
CA PRO A 240 -9.18 14.99 -0.53
C PRO A 240 -9.24 15.55 -1.95
N THR A 241 -9.35 16.86 -2.06
CA THR A 241 -9.32 17.57 -3.36
C THR A 241 -7.93 18.16 -3.59
N PRO A 242 -7.44 18.19 -4.86
CA PRO A 242 -8.08 17.63 -6.06
C PRO A 242 -8.08 16.07 -6.06
N ASN A 243 -9.00 15.48 -6.81
CA ASN A 243 -9.10 14.02 -6.89
C ASN A 243 -9.65 13.52 -8.23
N LEU A 244 -9.46 12.23 -8.47
CA LEU A 244 -10.14 11.49 -9.53
C LEU A 244 -11.45 10.93 -8.99
N ARG A 245 -12.54 11.04 -9.77
CA ARG A 245 -13.82 10.43 -9.44
C ARG A 245 -13.93 9.05 -10.07
N GLY A 246 -14.15 8.04 -9.23
CA GLY A 246 -14.10 6.64 -9.61
C GLY A 246 -15.43 6.07 -10.05
N VAL A 247 -15.42 5.23 -11.09
CA VAL A 247 -16.60 4.50 -11.60
C VAL A 247 -16.43 3.00 -11.51
N THR A 248 -17.54 2.31 -11.15
CA THR A 248 -17.57 0.85 -10.95
C THR A 248 -18.83 0.22 -11.56
N LEU A 249 -18.71 -1.08 -11.87
CA LEU A 249 -19.85 -1.97 -12.13
C LEU A 249 -20.16 -2.87 -10.91
N GLN A 250 -19.35 -2.83 -9.86
CA GLN A 250 -19.54 -3.61 -8.63
C GLN A 250 -20.66 -3.00 -7.77
N ALA A 251 -21.90 -3.12 -8.21
CA ALA A 251 -23.07 -2.54 -7.51
C ALA A 251 -24.36 -3.29 -7.83
N TYR A 252 -25.37 -3.09 -6.99
CA TYR A 252 -26.73 -3.54 -7.28
C TYR A 252 -27.56 -2.37 -7.85
N PRO A 253 -28.34 -2.56 -8.94
CA PRO A 253 -28.29 -3.73 -9.83
C PRO A 253 -26.95 -3.79 -10.58
N ALA A 254 -26.50 -5.01 -10.88
CA ALA A 254 -25.36 -5.24 -11.74
C ALA A 254 -25.54 -4.56 -13.12
N ASP A 255 -24.45 -4.38 -13.86
CA ASP A 255 -24.41 -3.79 -15.21
C ASP A 255 -24.77 -2.30 -15.32
N THR A 256 -24.86 -1.60 -14.19
CA THR A 256 -25.05 -0.14 -14.19
C THR A 256 -23.80 0.54 -13.62
N ILE A 257 -23.13 1.37 -14.44
CA ILE A 257 -21.99 2.16 -13.98
C ILE A 257 -22.43 3.10 -12.85
N LYS A 258 -21.74 3.04 -11.72
CA LYS A 258 -21.95 3.89 -10.55
C LYS A 258 -20.70 4.72 -10.26
N ASP A 259 -20.92 5.92 -9.76
CA ASP A 259 -19.86 6.72 -9.13
C ASP A 259 -19.62 6.17 -7.71
N ALA A 260 -18.46 5.59 -7.50
CA ALA A 260 -18.04 5.01 -6.22
C ALA A 260 -17.12 5.93 -5.40
N THR A 261 -16.91 7.17 -5.84
CA THR A 261 -15.97 8.11 -5.21
C THR A 261 -16.23 8.27 -3.72
N ASP A 262 -17.51 8.40 -3.35
CA ASP A 262 -17.96 8.64 -1.98
C ASP A 262 -18.36 7.34 -1.24
N TRP A 263 -18.02 6.16 -1.76
CA TRP A 263 -18.22 4.90 -1.06
C TRP A 263 -17.24 4.78 0.11
N ASN A 264 -17.70 4.18 1.20
CA ASN A 264 -16.87 4.13 2.40
C ASN A 264 -15.79 3.05 2.29
N PRO A 265 -14.48 3.39 2.44
CA PRO A 265 -13.39 2.44 2.32
C PRO A 265 -13.09 1.67 3.60
N SER A 266 -13.80 1.91 4.71
CA SER A 266 -13.49 1.33 6.02
C SER A 266 -13.52 -0.20 6.03
N TRP A 267 -14.25 -0.82 5.10
CA TRP A 267 -14.21 -2.26 4.90
C TRP A 267 -12.83 -2.76 4.47
N GLY A 268 -12.04 -1.91 3.84
CA GLY A 268 -10.64 -2.21 3.50
C GLY A 268 -9.71 -2.11 4.71
N PHE A 269 -9.96 -1.18 5.64
CA PHE A 269 -9.09 -0.89 6.78
C PHE A 269 -7.61 -0.98 6.40
N SER A 270 -6.78 -1.63 7.19
CA SER A 270 -5.35 -1.87 6.92
C SER A 270 -5.07 -2.80 5.72
N ALA A 271 -6.11 -3.33 5.08
CA ALA A 271 -5.98 -4.09 3.83
C ALA A 271 -6.22 -3.24 2.58
N GLY A 272 -6.85 -2.02 2.68
CA GLY A 272 -7.24 -1.35 1.45
C GLY A 272 -7.80 0.07 1.56
N ASP A 273 -7.84 0.72 2.71
CA ASP A 273 -8.55 2.00 2.87
C ASP A 273 -7.77 3.24 2.42
N MET A 274 -6.45 3.14 2.20
CA MET A 274 -5.60 4.31 2.04
C MET A 274 -5.86 5.10 0.75
N ILE A 275 -5.52 6.37 0.84
CA ILE A 275 -5.57 7.38 -0.22
C ILE A 275 -4.14 7.88 -0.45
N SER A 276 -3.78 8.18 -1.72
CA SER A 276 -2.47 8.73 -2.06
C SER A 276 -2.51 9.51 -3.38
N THR A 277 -1.37 10.06 -3.76
CA THR A 277 -1.08 10.72 -5.04
C THR A 277 0.04 10.00 -5.79
N LEU A 278 0.23 10.36 -7.06
CA LEU A 278 1.25 9.78 -7.93
C LEU A 278 2.67 9.91 -7.34
N ASP A 279 2.99 11.10 -6.80
CA ASP A 279 4.32 11.39 -6.27
C ASP A 279 4.61 10.68 -4.95
N ASP A 280 3.63 10.60 -4.08
CA ASP A 280 3.79 9.88 -2.82
C ASP A 280 3.94 8.37 -3.09
N LEU A 281 3.17 7.81 -4.03
CA LEU A 281 3.32 6.40 -4.43
C LEU A 281 4.68 6.11 -5.10
N ARG A 282 5.24 7.05 -5.86
CA ARG A 282 6.61 6.95 -6.36
C ARG A 282 7.62 6.80 -5.23
N ARG A 283 7.57 7.72 -4.25
CA ARG A 283 8.47 7.68 -3.08
C ARG A 283 8.27 6.39 -2.30
N TRP A 284 7.02 5.98 -2.12
CA TRP A 284 6.69 4.73 -1.44
C TRP A 284 7.25 3.51 -2.18
N ALA A 285 7.11 3.40 -3.49
CA ALA A 285 7.62 2.28 -4.27
C ALA A 285 9.15 2.12 -4.13
N VAL A 286 9.90 3.23 -4.14
CA VAL A 286 11.35 3.23 -3.88
C VAL A 286 11.64 2.76 -2.45
N ALA A 287 10.99 3.33 -1.45
CA ALA A 287 11.20 2.96 -0.04
C ALA A 287 10.81 1.50 0.21
N LEU A 288 9.71 1.02 -0.37
CA LEU A 288 9.27 -0.37 -0.31
C LEU A 288 10.34 -1.32 -0.86
N GLY A 289 10.96 -0.97 -1.99
CA GLY A 289 11.97 -1.80 -2.63
C GLY A 289 13.32 -1.77 -1.92
N THR A 290 13.74 -0.62 -1.41
CA THR A 290 15.04 -0.45 -0.74
C THR A 290 15.02 -0.77 0.76
N GLY A 291 13.86 -0.61 1.41
CA GLY A 291 13.71 -0.68 2.88
C GLY A 291 14.32 0.51 3.62
N GLU A 292 14.89 1.46 2.91
CA GLU A 292 15.57 2.62 3.48
C GLU A 292 14.59 3.50 4.26
N GLY A 293 14.96 3.83 5.50
CA GLY A 293 14.12 4.62 6.40
C GLY A 293 12.88 3.88 6.95
N LEU A 294 12.71 2.58 6.64
CA LEU A 294 11.54 1.82 7.03
C LEU A 294 11.84 0.72 8.05
N VAL A 295 12.84 -0.10 7.80
CA VAL A 295 13.17 -1.29 8.61
C VAL A 295 14.69 -1.41 8.74
N SER A 296 15.15 -2.26 9.68
CA SER A 296 16.57 -2.55 9.82
C SER A 296 17.16 -3.22 8.56
N PRO A 297 18.47 -3.07 8.28
CA PRO A 297 19.11 -3.76 7.14
C PRO A 297 18.90 -5.29 7.19
N GLU A 298 18.92 -5.89 8.38
CA GLU A 298 18.70 -7.32 8.55
C GLU A 298 17.25 -7.72 8.21
N MET A 299 16.28 -6.92 8.63
CA MET A 299 14.87 -7.13 8.27
C MET A 299 14.66 -6.96 6.76
N GLN A 300 15.27 -5.96 6.14
CA GLN A 300 15.20 -5.80 4.69
C GLN A 300 15.80 -7.00 3.95
N LYS A 301 16.96 -7.50 4.40
CA LYS A 301 17.57 -8.71 3.83
C LYS A 301 16.62 -9.92 3.94
N GLN A 302 15.97 -10.11 5.10
CA GLN A 302 15.00 -11.17 5.30
C GLN A 302 13.77 -11.00 4.39
N ARG A 303 13.31 -9.76 4.21
CA ARG A 303 12.23 -9.41 3.29
C ARG A 303 12.58 -9.76 1.84
N MET A 304 13.75 -9.35 1.37
CA MET A 304 14.21 -9.65 0.01
C MET A 304 14.42 -11.15 -0.22
N ALA A 305 14.90 -11.88 0.77
CA ALA A 305 15.03 -13.33 0.68
C ALA A 305 13.67 -14.04 0.46
N SER A 306 12.55 -13.44 0.92
CA SER A 306 11.22 -14.00 0.71
C SER A 306 10.72 -13.95 -0.74
N MET A 307 11.37 -13.19 -1.63
CA MET A 307 11.04 -13.13 -3.06
C MET A 307 11.19 -14.47 -3.77
N THR A 308 12.02 -15.35 -3.25
CA THR A 308 12.28 -16.68 -3.80
C THR A 308 11.43 -17.79 -3.17
N SER A 309 10.37 -17.41 -2.47
CA SER A 309 9.43 -18.40 -1.88
C SER A 309 8.83 -19.28 -2.96
N THR A 310 8.92 -20.60 -2.74
CA THR A 310 8.39 -21.63 -3.65
C THR A 310 7.07 -22.24 -3.16
N VAL A 311 6.47 -21.67 -2.10
CA VAL A 311 5.14 -22.13 -1.64
C VAL A 311 4.13 -21.94 -2.78
N PRO A 312 3.45 -23.02 -3.24
CA PRO A 312 2.56 -22.93 -4.40
C PRO A 312 1.42 -21.92 -4.19
N PRO A 313 1.00 -21.17 -5.23
CA PRO A 313 1.45 -21.18 -6.63
C PRO A 313 2.64 -20.26 -6.94
N ASN A 314 3.43 -19.80 -5.95
CA ASN A 314 4.61 -18.99 -6.20
C ASN A 314 5.56 -19.69 -7.19
N SER A 315 6.17 -18.88 -8.04
CA SER A 315 7.19 -19.29 -9.01
C SER A 315 8.29 -18.23 -9.08
N PRO A 316 9.44 -18.49 -9.70
CA PRO A 316 10.49 -17.47 -9.87
C PRO A 316 10.02 -16.22 -10.64
N ALA A 317 9.06 -16.38 -11.56
CA ALA A 317 8.51 -15.26 -12.32
C ALA A 317 7.42 -14.50 -11.56
N ARG A 318 6.68 -15.16 -10.65
CA ARG A 318 5.56 -14.54 -9.95
C ARG A 318 5.40 -15.11 -8.54
N ALA A 319 5.52 -14.26 -7.55
CA ALA A 319 5.40 -14.66 -6.15
C ALA A 319 4.70 -13.58 -5.31
N TYR A 320 4.14 -14.01 -4.17
CA TYR A 320 3.80 -13.10 -3.09
C TYR A 320 4.83 -13.30 -1.97
N ALA A 321 5.57 -12.25 -1.69
CA ALA A 321 6.65 -12.21 -0.71
C ALA A 321 6.15 -11.62 0.62
N LEU A 322 7.06 -11.24 1.49
CA LEU A 322 6.74 -10.65 2.80
C LEU A 322 6.21 -9.21 2.62
N GLY A 323 4.89 -9.10 2.36
CA GLY A 323 4.15 -7.86 2.22
C GLY A 323 4.20 -7.19 0.85
N PHE A 324 4.58 -7.87 -0.21
CA PHE A 324 4.57 -7.34 -1.56
C PHE A 324 4.50 -8.44 -2.63
N GLY A 325 4.02 -8.08 -3.82
CA GLY A 325 4.07 -8.93 -5.00
C GLY A 325 5.42 -8.86 -5.71
N VAL A 326 5.78 -9.94 -6.39
CA VAL A 326 6.96 -10.05 -7.25
C VAL A 326 6.51 -10.49 -8.64
N SER A 327 6.98 -9.80 -9.68
CA SER A 327 6.77 -10.16 -11.08
C SER A 327 8.07 -9.93 -11.84
N ASP A 328 8.69 -11.01 -12.35
CA ASP A 328 9.95 -10.97 -13.12
C ASP A 328 11.07 -10.14 -12.45
N GLY A 329 11.14 -10.20 -11.11
CA GLY A 329 12.09 -9.47 -10.30
C GLY A 329 11.68 -8.03 -9.94
N TRP A 330 10.57 -7.52 -10.49
CA TRP A 330 9.95 -6.28 -10.04
C TRP A 330 9.22 -6.50 -8.72
N ILE A 331 9.29 -5.50 -7.86
CA ILE A 331 8.65 -5.47 -6.55
C ILE A 331 7.50 -4.48 -6.59
N GLY A 332 6.34 -4.86 -6.10
CA GLY A 332 5.23 -3.92 -6.06
C GLY A 332 3.96 -4.49 -5.48
N HIS A 333 2.88 -3.82 -5.77
CA HIS A 333 1.53 -4.28 -5.46
C HIS A 333 0.52 -3.59 -6.37
N THR A 334 -0.59 -4.27 -6.63
CA THR A 334 -1.76 -3.68 -7.26
C THR A 334 -2.78 -3.29 -6.20
N GLY A 335 -3.66 -2.36 -6.53
CA GLY A 335 -4.76 -1.96 -5.66
C GLY A 335 -6.05 -1.84 -6.43
N GLU A 336 -7.10 -2.40 -5.86
CA GLU A 336 -8.45 -2.29 -6.39
C GLU A 336 -9.43 -1.96 -5.25
N LEU A 337 -10.30 -1.03 -5.54
CA LEU A 337 -11.50 -0.70 -4.79
C LEU A 337 -12.57 -0.30 -5.80
N PRO A 338 -13.87 -0.44 -5.50
CA PRO A 338 -14.89 0.07 -6.39
C PRO A 338 -14.60 1.50 -6.84
N GLY A 339 -14.43 1.67 -8.16
CA GLY A 339 -14.08 2.94 -8.80
C GLY A 339 -12.59 3.24 -8.98
N PHE A 340 -11.68 2.44 -8.46
CA PHE A 340 -10.25 2.74 -8.50
C PHE A 340 -9.41 1.49 -8.73
N ASN A 341 -8.46 1.60 -9.65
CA ASN A 341 -7.45 0.56 -9.90
C ASN A 341 -6.06 1.19 -9.96
N THR A 342 -5.09 0.66 -9.22
CA THR A 342 -3.76 1.23 -9.07
C THR A 342 -2.67 0.17 -9.19
N SER A 343 -1.47 0.57 -9.61
CA SER A 343 -0.29 -0.31 -9.64
C SER A 343 0.95 0.49 -9.25
N ILE A 344 1.78 -0.07 -8.40
CA ILE A 344 3.15 0.39 -8.15
C ILE A 344 4.12 -0.74 -8.45
N GLN A 345 5.22 -0.41 -9.16
CA GLN A 345 6.28 -1.34 -9.48
C GLN A 345 7.65 -0.66 -9.31
N PHE A 346 8.60 -1.39 -8.74
CA PHE A 346 9.98 -0.95 -8.57
C PHE A 346 10.93 -2.08 -8.97
N ASP A 347 11.86 -1.80 -9.85
CA ASP A 347 12.96 -2.73 -10.16
C ASP A 347 14.20 -2.40 -9.33
N PRO A 348 14.58 -3.23 -8.36
CA PRO A 348 15.74 -2.98 -7.51
C PRO A 348 17.07 -3.03 -8.28
N ARG A 349 17.13 -3.65 -9.46
CA ARG A 349 18.35 -3.77 -10.28
C ARG A 349 18.63 -2.47 -11.03
N THR A 350 17.59 -1.88 -11.63
CA THR A 350 17.70 -0.66 -12.44
C THR A 350 17.25 0.59 -11.68
N ARG A 351 16.64 0.44 -10.49
CA ARG A 351 15.99 1.52 -9.71
C ARG A 351 14.89 2.24 -10.50
N THR A 352 14.29 1.54 -11.45
CA THR A 352 13.15 2.06 -12.22
C THR A 352 11.86 1.92 -11.41
N THR A 353 11.06 2.98 -11.40
CA THR A 353 9.75 3.00 -10.74
C THR A 353 8.66 3.24 -11.77
N VAL A 354 7.56 2.52 -11.67
CA VAL A 354 6.35 2.73 -12.47
C VAL A 354 5.15 2.82 -11.52
N VAL A 355 4.34 3.85 -11.69
CA VAL A 355 3.09 4.06 -10.94
C VAL A 355 1.97 4.34 -11.93
N VAL A 356 0.83 3.68 -11.74
CA VAL A 356 -0.38 3.87 -12.55
C VAL A 356 -1.59 3.99 -11.63
N MET A 357 -2.43 4.99 -11.87
CA MET A 357 -3.65 5.25 -11.10
C MET A 357 -4.79 5.53 -12.07
N VAL A 358 -5.83 4.69 -12.02
CA VAL A 358 -6.99 4.71 -12.91
C VAL A 358 -8.26 4.94 -12.09
N ASN A 359 -9.16 5.79 -12.57
CA ASN A 359 -10.44 6.09 -11.92
C ASN A 359 -11.57 5.15 -12.36
N SER A 360 -11.26 3.87 -12.48
CA SER A 360 -12.19 2.78 -12.73
C SER A 360 -11.58 1.46 -12.28
N ASP A 361 -12.40 0.57 -11.77
CA ASP A 361 -12.08 -0.83 -11.49
C ASP A 361 -12.73 -1.80 -12.52
N ILE A 362 -13.29 -1.25 -13.59
CA ILE A 362 -13.95 -2.04 -14.62
C ILE A 362 -12.87 -2.75 -15.45
N ALA A 363 -12.87 -4.08 -15.37
CA ALA A 363 -12.00 -4.94 -16.16
C ALA A 363 -12.36 -4.91 -17.66
N GLY A 364 -11.47 -5.42 -18.50
CA GLY A 364 -11.67 -5.47 -19.94
C GLY A 364 -12.96 -6.17 -20.34
N VAL A 365 -13.67 -5.56 -21.29
CA VAL A 365 -15.00 -6.04 -21.77
C VAL A 365 -14.91 -7.07 -22.87
N ASN A 366 -13.74 -7.27 -23.49
CA ASN A 366 -13.55 -8.26 -24.54
C ASN A 366 -13.21 -9.63 -23.94
N ALA A 367 -13.62 -10.71 -24.62
CA ALA A 367 -13.37 -12.09 -24.14
C ALA A 367 -11.88 -12.40 -23.88
N ALA A 368 -10.97 -11.74 -24.60
CA ALA A 368 -9.53 -11.86 -24.40
C ALA A 368 -9.02 -11.10 -23.16
N ASP A 369 -9.75 -10.08 -22.70
CA ASP A 369 -9.36 -9.16 -21.64
C ASP A 369 -10.25 -9.30 -20.38
N MET A 370 -11.22 -10.22 -20.39
CA MET A 370 -12.12 -10.45 -19.25
C MET A 370 -11.31 -10.88 -18.02
N GLY A 371 -11.48 -10.12 -16.94
CA GLY A 371 -10.78 -10.36 -15.66
C GLY A 371 -9.36 -9.81 -15.61
N VAL A 372 -8.96 -8.97 -16.58
CA VAL A 372 -7.67 -8.27 -16.58
C VAL A 372 -7.89 -6.82 -16.15
N ASP A 373 -7.19 -6.40 -15.12
CA ASP A 373 -7.30 -5.05 -14.56
C ASP A 373 -6.53 -4.02 -15.38
N PRO A 374 -7.04 -2.77 -15.51
CA PRO A 374 -6.40 -1.74 -16.32
C PRO A 374 -5.03 -1.31 -15.80
N ALA A 375 -4.86 -1.02 -14.51
CA ALA A 375 -3.61 -0.46 -14.02
C ALA A 375 -2.41 -1.44 -14.09
N PRO A 376 -2.52 -2.74 -13.74
CA PRO A 376 -1.44 -3.70 -13.97
C PRO A 376 -1.10 -3.88 -15.45
N THR A 377 -2.09 -3.86 -16.34
CA THR A 377 -1.88 -3.99 -17.80
C THR A 377 -1.10 -2.79 -18.33
N ILE A 378 -1.53 -1.57 -18.00
CA ILE A 378 -0.80 -0.34 -18.35
C ILE A 378 0.62 -0.41 -17.79
N SER A 379 0.78 -0.79 -16.53
CA SER A 379 2.09 -0.90 -15.87
C SER A 379 3.02 -1.85 -16.63
N GLY A 380 2.54 -2.99 -17.08
CA GLY A 380 3.30 -3.95 -17.90
C GLY A 380 3.76 -3.36 -19.24
N GLU A 381 2.87 -2.64 -19.95
CA GLU A 381 3.23 -1.98 -21.22
C GLU A 381 4.24 -0.83 -21.01
N LEU A 382 4.09 -0.04 -19.93
CA LEU A 382 5.04 1.03 -19.61
C LEU A 382 6.43 0.45 -19.28
N ILE A 383 6.49 -0.65 -18.52
CA ILE A 383 7.74 -1.39 -18.24
C ILE A 383 8.37 -1.86 -19.55
N ALA A 384 7.62 -2.52 -20.42
CA ALA A 384 8.14 -2.99 -21.71
C ALA A 384 8.68 -1.85 -22.57
N ALA A 385 8.07 -0.65 -22.52
CA ALA A 385 8.53 0.50 -23.29
C ALA A 385 9.86 1.12 -22.80
N VAL A 386 10.29 0.84 -21.56
CA VAL A 386 11.55 1.40 -21.00
C VAL A 386 12.65 0.36 -20.79
N VAL A 387 12.31 -0.93 -20.79
CA VAL A 387 13.28 -2.04 -20.61
C VAL A 387 13.69 -2.64 -21.97
N GLY A 388 12.81 -2.55 -22.98
CA GLY A 388 13.09 -2.96 -24.37
C GLY A 388 13.76 -1.83 -25.12
#